data_f59873d8ff86611bceac040b579a4775
#
_entry.id   f59873d8ff86611bceac040b579a4775
#
_cell.length_a   1.000
_cell.length_b   1.000
_cell.length_c   1.000
_cell.angle_alpha   90.00
_cell.angle_beta   90.00
_cell.angle_gamma   90.00
#
_symmetry.space_group_name_H-M   'P 1'
#
loop_
_entity.id
_entity.type
_entity.pdbx_description
1 polymer ?
#
loop_
_entity_poly.entity_id
_entity_poly.type
_entity_poly.pdbx_seq_one_letter_code
_entity_poly.pdbx_strand_id
1 'polypeptide(L)'
;RRTLKNGTTTACYFATIHTDSSLLLAEITDKFGQRAFVGKVCMDTNDSVPQYREITADCVQETERFVKELLEKKYPRVQPIITPRFGPSCTEDLLNALGDLAETHDLHVQSHISENEEEVKLVENMFPAYQNYTELYDKNKLLTSKTVMAHACHLSEEELKLFSLRGAAISHCPNSNFSLRSGVLNVRKVLEHNVKLGLGTDVAGGYSASMLDAIRKTMMASNSLQINKVNETGLTLEEAFQLATLGGSQALGLDDVIGNFEVGKEFDALLINTKASDSPFDLFSADDFEVIRTGLMIKKLMGDDRNISEVYVAGKQVVPFSSSV
;
A
#
# COMPACT_ATOMS: atom_id res chain seq x y z
N ARG A 1 5.85 14.37 4.18
CA ARG A 1 5.10 15.41 4.89
C ARG A 1 3.61 15.30 4.64
N ARG A 2 3.16 15.25 3.37
CA ARG A 2 1.72 15.21 3.05
C ARG A 2 1.03 13.92 3.52
N THR A 3 1.67 12.76 3.37
CA THR A 3 1.15 11.48 3.83
C THR A 3 0.93 11.47 5.34
N LEU A 4 1.90 11.94 6.13
CA LEU A 4 1.77 12.10 7.59
C LEU A 4 0.61 13.03 7.97
N LYS A 5 0.49 14.21 7.33
CA LYS A 5 -0.62 15.12 7.61
C LYS A 5 -1.99 14.51 7.31
N ASN A 6 -2.05 13.58 6.37
CA ASN A 6 -3.25 12.79 6.04
C ASN A 6 -3.40 11.50 6.88
N GLY A 7 -2.59 11.34 7.94
CA GLY A 7 -2.73 10.29 8.93
C GLY A 7 -2.03 8.97 8.59
N THR A 8 -1.19 8.92 7.54
CA THR A 8 -0.46 7.71 7.18
C THR A 8 0.80 7.58 8.04
N THR A 9 0.78 6.72 9.06
CA THR A 9 1.91 6.48 9.96
C THR A 9 2.93 5.52 9.37
N THR A 10 2.48 4.53 8.59
CA THR A 10 3.32 3.55 7.89
C THR A 10 3.02 3.56 6.40
N ALA A 11 4.05 3.66 5.55
CA ALA A 11 3.89 3.71 4.10
C ALA A 11 4.88 2.77 3.39
N CYS A 12 4.43 2.17 2.27
CA CYS A 12 5.29 1.52 1.29
C CYS A 12 5.46 2.47 0.09
N TYR A 13 6.69 2.88 -0.16
CA TYR A 13 7.01 3.83 -1.21
C TYR A 13 7.63 3.14 -2.43
N PHE A 14 6.99 3.30 -3.58
CA PHE A 14 7.64 3.12 -4.88
C PHE A 14 8.38 4.43 -5.19
N ALA A 15 9.72 4.44 -5.06
CA ALA A 15 10.50 5.65 -5.26
C ALA A 15 10.75 5.92 -6.76
N THR A 16 11.99 5.81 -7.21
CA THR A 16 12.37 5.94 -8.62
C THR A 16 13.34 4.82 -9.01
N ILE A 17 13.71 4.75 -10.29
CA ILE A 17 14.80 3.85 -10.73
C ILE A 17 16.18 4.32 -10.24
N HIS A 18 16.32 5.55 -9.72
CA HIS A 18 17.60 6.14 -9.31
C HIS A 18 17.87 5.84 -7.83
N THR A 19 18.95 5.15 -7.56
CA THR A 19 19.39 4.73 -6.22
C THR A 19 19.52 5.90 -5.27
N ASP A 20 20.25 6.95 -5.64
CA ASP A 20 20.52 8.09 -4.76
C ASP A 20 19.24 8.87 -4.40
N SER A 21 18.31 9.00 -5.35
CA SER A 21 17.00 9.62 -5.09
C SER A 21 16.15 8.77 -4.15
N SER A 22 16.24 7.44 -4.25
CA SER A 22 15.53 6.51 -3.38
C SER A 22 16.11 6.52 -1.95
N LEU A 23 17.45 6.61 -1.81
CA LEU A 23 18.13 6.79 -0.53
C LEU A 23 17.78 8.14 0.11
N LEU A 24 17.69 9.21 -0.68
CA LEU A 24 17.24 10.52 -0.21
C LEU A 24 15.79 10.48 0.31
N LEU A 25 14.89 9.75 -0.37
CA LEU A 25 13.53 9.56 0.12
C LEU A 25 13.52 8.84 1.48
N ALA A 26 14.34 7.79 1.64
CA ALA A 26 14.48 7.08 2.91
C ALA A 26 14.98 8.01 4.04
N GLU A 27 15.99 8.82 3.77
CA GLU A 27 16.51 9.81 4.73
C GLU A 27 15.43 10.84 5.12
N ILE A 28 14.71 11.39 4.15
CA ILE A 28 13.62 12.34 4.40
C ILE A 28 12.52 11.69 5.24
N THR A 29 12.19 10.43 4.97
CA THR A 29 11.17 9.68 5.69
C THR A 29 11.56 9.48 7.15
N ASP A 30 12.82 9.12 7.42
CA ASP A 30 13.36 9.01 8.78
C ASP A 30 13.36 10.35 9.51
N LYS A 31 13.81 11.43 8.85
CA LYS A 31 13.78 12.79 9.41
C LYS A 31 12.37 13.23 9.84
N PHE A 32 11.35 12.90 9.06
CA PHE A 32 9.96 13.18 9.43
C PHE A 32 9.40 12.21 10.48
N GLY A 33 10.12 11.14 10.82
CA GLY A 33 9.73 10.15 11.82
C GLY A 33 8.62 9.21 11.36
N GLN A 34 8.38 9.06 10.06
CA GLN A 34 7.42 8.12 9.51
C GLN A 34 8.01 6.70 9.46
N ARG A 35 7.22 5.68 9.77
CA ARG A 35 7.60 4.29 9.46
C ARG A 35 7.40 4.04 7.98
N ALA A 36 8.39 3.43 7.31
CA ALA A 36 8.28 3.17 5.88
C ALA A 36 9.09 1.97 5.41
N PHE A 37 8.56 1.34 4.37
CA PHE A 37 9.32 0.54 3.44
C PHE A 37 9.58 1.40 2.19
N VAL A 38 10.84 1.59 1.84
CA VAL A 38 11.24 2.38 0.67
C VAL A 38 11.84 1.46 -0.37
N GLY A 39 11.32 1.50 -1.59
CA GLY A 39 11.79 0.67 -2.67
C GLY A 39 12.35 1.49 -3.83
N LYS A 40 13.60 1.20 -4.23
CA LYS A 40 14.10 1.58 -5.54
C LYS A 40 13.31 0.79 -6.58
N VAL A 41 12.68 1.49 -7.51
CA VAL A 41 11.93 0.85 -8.58
C VAL A 41 12.88 0.14 -9.54
N CYS A 42 12.59 -1.12 -9.83
CA CYS A 42 13.36 -1.96 -10.74
C CYS A 42 12.57 -2.17 -12.03
N MET A 43 13.17 -1.79 -13.15
CA MET A 43 12.60 -1.99 -14.48
C MET A 43 13.69 -1.95 -15.56
N ASP A 44 13.73 -2.97 -16.41
CA ASP A 44 14.66 -3.09 -17.51
C ASP A 44 13.98 -3.10 -18.89
N THR A 45 12.64 -3.03 -18.91
CA THR A 45 11.84 -2.81 -20.11
C THR A 45 10.92 -1.60 -19.96
N ASN A 46 10.79 -0.78 -21.01
CA ASN A 46 9.87 0.35 -21.07
C ASN A 46 9.72 0.83 -22.51
N ASP A 47 8.72 0.33 -23.21
CA ASP A 47 8.48 0.69 -24.61
C ASP A 47 7.94 2.11 -24.78
N SER A 48 7.16 2.59 -23.80
CA SER A 48 6.57 3.94 -23.87
C SER A 48 7.59 5.04 -23.66
N VAL A 49 8.60 4.83 -22.81
CA VAL A 49 9.67 5.77 -22.47
C VAL A 49 10.99 5.04 -22.40
N PRO A 50 11.60 4.65 -23.55
CA PRO A 50 12.76 3.75 -23.59
C PRO A 50 13.99 4.24 -22.81
N GLN A 51 14.12 5.55 -22.60
CA GLN A 51 15.20 6.15 -21.82
C GLN A 51 14.96 6.03 -20.29
N TYR A 52 13.76 5.68 -19.83
CA TYR A 52 13.44 5.49 -18.41
C TYR A 52 13.37 3.99 -18.08
N ARG A 53 14.51 3.36 -18.18
CA ARG A 53 14.76 1.97 -17.78
C ARG A 53 16.25 1.79 -17.48
N GLU A 54 16.61 0.68 -16.86
CA GLU A 54 17.98 0.30 -16.59
C GLU A 54 18.38 -0.90 -17.47
N ILE A 55 19.67 -1.20 -17.58
CA ILE A 55 20.15 -2.48 -18.07
C ILE A 55 19.99 -3.48 -16.92
N THR A 56 19.58 -4.71 -17.18
CA THR A 56 19.28 -5.73 -16.15
C THR A 56 20.40 -5.86 -15.12
N ALA A 57 21.66 -6.01 -15.56
CA ALA A 57 22.81 -6.15 -14.66
C ALA A 57 23.02 -4.91 -13.77
N ASP A 58 22.89 -3.71 -14.35
CA ASP A 58 23.00 -2.45 -13.60
C ASP A 58 21.85 -2.30 -12.60
N CYS A 59 20.61 -2.66 -13.00
CA CYS A 59 19.44 -2.63 -12.13
C CYS A 59 19.64 -3.52 -10.89
N VAL A 60 20.14 -4.74 -11.07
CA VAL A 60 20.44 -5.67 -9.97
C VAL A 60 21.53 -5.10 -9.06
N GLN A 61 22.66 -4.65 -9.62
CA GLN A 61 23.77 -4.08 -8.86
C GLN A 61 23.34 -2.83 -8.06
N GLU A 62 22.60 -1.91 -8.68
CA GLU A 62 22.11 -0.70 -8.04
C GLU A 62 21.04 -0.98 -6.99
N THR A 63 20.26 -2.03 -7.16
CA THR A 63 19.30 -2.48 -6.13
C THR A 63 20.03 -3.07 -4.92
N GLU A 64 21.07 -3.87 -5.15
CA GLU A 64 21.91 -4.40 -4.07
C GLU A 64 22.63 -3.27 -3.33
N ARG A 65 23.18 -2.28 -4.05
CA ARG A 65 23.76 -1.06 -3.46
C ARG A 65 22.73 -0.31 -2.59
N PHE A 66 21.53 -0.09 -3.12
CA PHE A 66 20.44 0.56 -2.40
C PHE A 66 20.10 -0.15 -1.08
N VAL A 67 19.92 -1.47 -1.14
CA VAL A 67 19.62 -2.29 0.04
C VAL A 67 20.72 -2.17 1.08
N LYS A 68 21.98 -2.37 0.67
CA LYS A 68 23.14 -2.32 1.56
C LYS A 68 23.28 -0.95 2.23
N GLU A 69 23.28 0.13 1.44
CA GLU A 69 23.45 1.48 1.97
C GLU A 69 22.31 1.90 2.89
N LEU A 70 21.06 1.51 2.58
CA LEU A 70 19.93 1.82 3.46
C LEU A 70 20.00 1.04 4.78
N LEU A 71 20.37 -0.23 4.76
CA LEU A 71 20.57 -1.04 5.99
C LEU A 71 21.71 -0.49 6.85
N GLU A 72 22.80 -0.01 6.25
CA GLU A 72 23.94 0.62 6.95
C GLU A 72 23.55 1.91 7.68
N LYS A 73 22.50 2.63 7.23
CA LYS A 73 21.97 3.82 7.93
C LYS A 73 21.35 3.49 9.29
N LYS A 74 20.90 2.24 9.51
CA LYS A 74 20.27 1.77 10.75
C LYS A 74 19.11 2.64 11.22
N TYR A 75 18.32 3.15 10.28
CA TYR A 75 17.10 3.89 10.61
C TYR A 75 16.12 2.97 11.36
N PRO A 76 15.58 3.41 12.50
CA PRO A 76 14.79 2.51 13.36
C PRO A 76 13.45 2.09 12.74
N ARG A 77 12.94 2.84 11.78
CA ARG A 77 11.60 2.65 11.20
C ARG A 77 11.56 2.70 9.68
N VAL A 78 12.71 2.81 9.01
CA VAL A 78 12.78 2.81 7.54
C VAL A 78 13.58 1.62 7.07
N GLN A 79 12.96 0.80 6.24
CA GLN A 79 13.54 -0.45 5.73
C GLN A 79 13.50 -0.46 4.20
N PRO A 80 14.46 -1.14 3.53
CA PRO A 80 14.36 -1.39 2.11
C PRO A 80 13.28 -2.42 1.78
N ILE A 81 12.67 -2.29 0.60
CA ILE A 81 11.73 -3.24 0.04
C ILE A 81 12.08 -3.48 -1.43
N ILE A 82 12.17 -4.73 -1.86
CA ILE A 82 12.43 -5.09 -3.26
C ILE A 82 11.21 -4.72 -4.09
N THR A 83 11.45 -3.96 -5.16
CA THR A 83 10.36 -3.29 -5.88
C THR A 83 10.47 -3.46 -7.39
N PRO A 84 10.23 -4.68 -7.96
CA PRO A 84 9.90 -4.75 -9.38
C PRO A 84 8.65 -3.90 -9.62
N ARG A 85 8.68 -3.00 -10.61
CA ARG A 85 7.56 -2.09 -10.82
C ARG A 85 6.26 -2.86 -11.09
N PHE A 86 6.27 -3.72 -12.11
CA PHE A 86 5.20 -4.67 -12.47
C PHE A 86 5.72 -5.61 -13.56
N GLY A 87 5.02 -6.71 -13.83
CA GLY A 87 5.47 -7.72 -14.78
C GLY A 87 5.92 -7.17 -16.13
N PRO A 88 5.14 -6.33 -16.82
CA PRO A 88 5.50 -5.81 -18.15
C PRO A 88 6.77 -4.95 -18.19
N SER A 89 7.24 -4.44 -17.08
CA SER A 89 8.45 -3.61 -17.00
C SER A 89 9.72 -4.37 -16.63
N CYS A 90 9.61 -5.68 -16.45
CA CYS A 90 10.73 -6.52 -16.00
C CYS A 90 10.89 -7.73 -16.93
N THR A 91 12.12 -8.02 -17.30
CA THR A 91 12.45 -9.33 -17.89
C THR A 91 12.37 -10.43 -16.82
N GLU A 92 12.24 -11.69 -17.25
CA GLU A 92 12.27 -12.83 -16.32
C GLU A 92 13.62 -12.91 -15.58
N ASP A 93 14.73 -12.60 -16.25
CA ASP A 93 16.06 -12.54 -15.63
C ASP A 93 16.11 -11.52 -14.49
N LEU A 94 15.52 -10.34 -14.68
CA LEU A 94 15.41 -9.33 -13.62
C LEU A 94 14.53 -9.81 -12.48
N LEU A 95 13.34 -10.36 -12.76
CA LEU A 95 12.43 -10.85 -11.72
C LEU A 95 13.11 -11.94 -10.87
N ASN A 96 13.81 -12.88 -11.51
CA ASN A 96 14.52 -13.95 -10.82
C ASN A 96 15.63 -13.38 -9.90
N ALA A 97 16.48 -12.49 -10.42
CA ALA A 97 17.54 -11.86 -9.63
C ALA A 97 17.01 -11.06 -8.45
N LEU A 98 15.87 -10.36 -8.60
CA LEU A 98 15.22 -9.62 -7.51
C LEU A 98 14.63 -10.56 -6.46
N GLY A 99 14.10 -11.72 -6.87
CA GLY A 99 13.66 -12.76 -5.94
C GLY A 99 14.80 -13.34 -5.13
N ASP A 100 15.93 -13.62 -5.75
CA ASP A 100 17.14 -14.09 -5.07
C ASP A 100 17.68 -13.04 -4.07
N LEU A 101 17.64 -11.75 -4.42
CA LEU A 101 18.00 -10.65 -3.51
C LEU A 101 17.06 -10.58 -2.31
N ALA A 102 15.75 -10.68 -2.54
CA ALA A 102 14.76 -10.67 -1.49
C ALA A 102 14.95 -11.84 -0.50
N GLU A 103 15.19 -13.04 -1.02
CA GLU A 103 15.46 -14.25 -0.23
C GLU A 103 16.76 -14.12 0.56
N THR A 104 17.85 -13.68 -0.09
CA THR A 104 19.20 -13.58 0.51
C THR A 104 19.22 -12.61 1.69
N HIS A 105 18.52 -11.48 1.58
CA HIS A 105 18.50 -10.44 2.60
C HIS A 105 17.25 -10.48 3.47
N ASP A 106 16.38 -11.48 3.30
CA ASP A 106 15.11 -11.65 4.04
C ASP A 106 14.20 -10.41 3.98
N LEU A 107 14.10 -9.78 2.80
CA LEU A 107 13.40 -8.52 2.59
C LEU A 107 11.94 -8.70 2.19
N HIS A 108 11.17 -7.66 2.43
CA HIS A 108 9.84 -7.50 1.85
C HIS A 108 9.92 -7.25 0.34
N VAL A 109 8.83 -7.60 -0.33
CA VAL A 109 8.63 -7.37 -1.77
C VAL A 109 7.36 -6.57 -1.98
N GLN A 110 7.38 -5.59 -2.89
CA GLN A 110 6.18 -4.93 -3.39
C GLN A 110 6.21 -4.86 -4.91
N SER A 111 5.04 -4.94 -5.52
CA SER A 111 4.85 -4.75 -6.95
C SER A 111 3.40 -4.38 -7.27
N HIS A 112 3.05 -4.28 -8.56
CA HIS A 112 1.68 -4.16 -9.04
C HIS A 112 1.30 -5.48 -9.71
N ILE A 113 0.03 -5.87 -9.63
CA ILE A 113 -0.48 -7.08 -10.26
C ILE A 113 -1.92 -6.91 -10.71
N SER A 114 -2.19 -7.32 -11.93
CA SER A 114 -3.54 -7.47 -12.48
C SER A 114 -4.43 -6.24 -12.22
N GLU A 115 -3.87 -5.04 -12.45
CA GLU A 115 -4.58 -3.79 -12.25
C GLU A 115 -5.71 -3.64 -13.26
N ASN A 116 -5.45 -3.97 -14.53
CA ASN A 116 -6.42 -3.93 -15.61
C ASN A 116 -6.30 -5.15 -16.54
N GLU A 117 -7.36 -5.41 -17.32
CA GLU A 117 -7.43 -6.59 -18.19
C GLU A 117 -6.39 -6.59 -19.32
N GLU A 118 -6.00 -5.40 -19.80
CA GLU A 118 -5.03 -5.25 -20.88
C GLU A 118 -3.63 -5.61 -20.37
N GLU A 119 -3.30 -5.24 -19.13
CA GLU A 119 -2.08 -5.63 -18.45
C GLU A 119 -2.00 -7.15 -18.27
N VAL A 120 -3.08 -7.79 -17.82
CA VAL A 120 -3.13 -9.26 -17.66
C VAL A 120 -2.83 -9.95 -18.99
N LYS A 121 -3.52 -9.56 -20.07
CA LYS A 121 -3.29 -10.11 -21.41
C LYS A 121 -1.88 -9.85 -21.92
N LEU A 122 -1.31 -8.69 -21.60
CA LEU A 122 0.08 -8.37 -21.99
C LEU A 122 1.06 -9.31 -21.29
N VAL A 123 0.89 -9.55 -20.00
CA VAL A 123 1.75 -10.48 -19.22
C VAL A 123 1.62 -11.92 -19.73
N GLU A 124 0.41 -12.39 -20.01
CA GLU A 124 0.18 -13.71 -20.62
C GLU A 124 0.94 -13.87 -21.95
N ASN A 125 0.95 -12.83 -22.76
CA ASN A 125 1.68 -12.83 -24.03
C ASN A 125 3.21 -12.75 -23.86
N MET A 126 3.69 -11.98 -22.88
CA MET A 126 5.11 -11.80 -22.61
C MET A 126 5.73 -13.05 -21.96
N PHE A 127 4.96 -13.74 -21.13
CA PHE A 127 5.43 -14.86 -20.31
C PHE A 127 4.58 -16.14 -20.51
N PRO A 128 4.52 -16.68 -21.72
CA PRO A 128 3.62 -17.80 -22.06
C PRO A 128 3.99 -19.15 -21.38
N ALA A 129 5.11 -19.19 -20.68
CA ALA A 129 5.52 -20.37 -19.90
C ALA A 129 4.80 -20.47 -18.54
N TYR A 130 4.17 -19.39 -18.08
CA TYR A 130 3.43 -19.33 -16.83
C TYR A 130 1.94 -19.41 -17.06
N GLN A 131 1.21 -20.06 -16.14
CA GLN A 131 -0.24 -20.25 -16.26
C GLN A 131 -1.03 -18.95 -16.08
N ASN A 132 -0.48 -18.03 -15.25
CA ASN A 132 -1.09 -16.73 -14.94
C ASN A 132 -0.05 -15.76 -14.37
N TYR A 133 -0.46 -14.52 -14.16
CA TYR A 133 0.41 -13.45 -13.66
C TYR A 133 0.96 -13.73 -12.25
N THR A 134 0.16 -14.33 -11.38
CA THR A 134 0.57 -14.68 -10.01
C THR A 134 1.66 -15.75 -10.01
N GLU A 135 1.56 -16.75 -10.89
CA GLU A 135 2.58 -17.78 -11.02
C GLU A 135 3.92 -17.21 -11.49
N LEU A 136 3.94 -16.18 -12.33
CA LEU A 136 5.17 -15.48 -12.72
C LEU A 136 5.91 -14.96 -11.48
N TYR A 137 5.23 -14.30 -10.55
CA TYR A 137 5.86 -13.84 -9.32
C TYR A 137 6.24 -14.98 -8.37
N ASP A 138 5.39 -15.99 -8.26
CA ASP A 138 5.64 -17.14 -7.38
C ASP A 138 6.88 -17.92 -7.78
N LYS A 139 7.03 -18.25 -9.06
CA LYS A 139 8.18 -19.00 -9.58
C LYS A 139 9.48 -18.22 -9.51
N ASN A 140 9.42 -16.90 -9.55
CA ASN A 140 10.55 -16.01 -9.38
C ASN A 140 10.78 -15.59 -7.91
N LYS A 141 10.22 -16.32 -6.92
CA LYS A 141 10.40 -16.09 -5.45
C LYS A 141 9.94 -14.72 -4.96
N LEU A 142 9.10 -14.04 -5.72
CA LEU A 142 8.59 -12.71 -5.41
C LEU A 142 7.20 -12.74 -4.76
N LEU A 143 6.58 -13.92 -4.57
CA LEU A 143 5.31 -14.10 -3.89
C LEU A 143 5.51 -14.89 -2.59
N THR A 144 5.69 -14.18 -1.48
CA THR A 144 5.98 -14.75 -0.16
C THR A 144 5.09 -14.12 0.91
N SER A 145 5.20 -14.56 2.16
CA SER A 145 4.49 -13.95 3.30
C SER A 145 4.94 -12.50 3.60
N LYS A 146 6.02 -12.03 2.99
CA LYS A 146 6.54 -10.65 3.05
C LYS A 146 6.21 -9.84 1.80
N THR A 147 5.32 -10.33 0.94
CA THR A 147 4.96 -9.67 -0.31
C THR A 147 3.66 -8.91 -0.19
N VAL A 148 3.64 -7.67 -0.68
CA VAL A 148 2.43 -6.88 -0.87
C VAL A 148 2.29 -6.46 -2.34
N MET A 149 1.16 -6.82 -2.95
CA MET A 149 0.86 -6.50 -4.35
C MET A 149 -0.24 -5.45 -4.43
N ALA A 150 0.01 -4.37 -5.17
CA ALA A 150 -0.99 -3.34 -5.39
C ALA A 150 -2.03 -3.77 -6.42
N HIS A 151 -3.27 -3.28 -6.25
CA HIS A 151 -4.43 -3.42 -7.11
C HIS A 151 -5.11 -4.79 -7.08
N ALA A 152 -4.60 -5.80 -7.78
CA ALA A 152 -5.15 -7.17 -7.84
C ALA A 152 -6.62 -7.24 -8.31
N CYS A 153 -7.07 -6.29 -9.15
CA CYS A 153 -8.48 -6.15 -9.55
C CYS A 153 -9.01 -7.35 -10.34
N HIS A 154 -8.13 -8.04 -11.06
CA HIS A 154 -8.50 -9.09 -12.04
C HIS A 154 -7.90 -10.46 -11.70
N LEU A 155 -7.61 -10.74 -10.41
CA LEU A 155 -7.17 -12.07 -10.00
C LEU A 155 -8.29 -13.10 -10.09
N SER A 156 -7.95 -14.27 -10.60
CA SER A 156 -8.82 -15.47 -10.56
C SER A 156 -8.90 -16.07 -9.14
N GLU A 157 -9.78 -17.05 -8.95
CA GLU A 157 -9.86 -17.77 -7.67
C GLU A 157 -8.63 -18.62 -7.38
N GLU A 158 -8.04 -19.18 -8.42
CA GLU A 158 -6.81 -19.95 -8.34
C GLU A 158 -5.64 -19.07 -7.88
N GLU A 159 -5.54 -17.85 -8.40
CA GLU A 159 -4.54 -16.89 -8.00
C GLU A 159 -4.74 -16.43 -6.55
N LEU A 160 -5.99 -16.16 -6.12
CA LEU A 160 -6.30 -15.84 -4.72
C LEU A 160 -5.94 -16.99 -3.76
N LYS A 161 -6.18 -18.24 -4.15
CA LYS A 161 -5.74 -19.42 -3.38
C LYS A 161 -4.21 -19.46 -3.25
N LEU A 162 -3.49 -19.13 -4.32
CA LEU A 162 -2.02 -19.07 -4.27
C LEU A 162 -1.53 -17.92 -3.36
N PHE A 163 -2.14 -16.75 -3.41
CA PHE A 163 -1.86 -15.65 -2.47
C PHE A 163 -2.05 -16.10 -1.01
N SER A 164 -3.17 -16.73 -0.71
CA SER A 164 -3.46 -17.26 0.62
C SER A 164 -2.43 -18.31 1.06
N LEU A 165 -2.09 -19.25 0.17
CA LEU A 165 -1.10 -20.31 0.45
C LEU A 165 0.28 -19.74 0.75
N ARG A 166 0.72 -18.70 0.05
CA ARG A 166 2.00 -18.02 0.25
C ARG A 166 1.96 -17.02 1.40
N GLY A 167 0.78 -16.67 1.89
CA GLY A 167 0.60 -15.63 2.90
C GLY A 167 0.87 -14.23 2.39
N ALA A 168 0.87 -14.04 1.07
CA ALA A 168 1.04 -12.75 0.42
C ALA A 168 -0.18 -11.85 0.63
N ALA A 169 0.03 -10.54 0.53
CA ALA A 169 -0.97 -9.53 0.79
C ALA A 169 -1.30 -8.69 -0.44
N ILE A 170 -2.48 -8.09 -0.41
CA ILE A 170 -2.94 -7.13 -1.41
C ILE A 170 -3.04 -5.74 -0.77
N SER A 171 -2.63 -4.71 -1.52
CA SER A 171 -2.91 -3.30 -1.23
C SER A 171 -4.02 -2.82 -2.17
N HIS A 172 -5.23 -2.64 -1.63
CA HIS A 172 -6.37 -2.12 -2.39
C HIS A 172 -6.25 -0.61 -2.58
N CYS A 173 -6.22 -0.17 -3.83
CA CYS A 173 -6.01 1.23 -4.23
C CYS A 173 -7.23 1.79 -4.97
N PRO A 174 -8.41 1.89 -4.33
CA PRO A 174 -9.67 2.16 -5.03
C PRO A 174 -9.72 3.52 -5.71
N ASN A 175 -9.06 4.55 -5.16
CA ASN A 175 -9.01 5.87 -5.77
C ASN A 175 -8.36 5.82 -7.14
N SER A 176 -7.18 5.20 -7.24
CA SER A 176 -6.46 5.00 -8.49
C SER A 176 -7.27 4.17 -9.47
N ASN A 177 -7.79 3.02 -9.04
CA ASN A 177 -8.54 2.11 -9.90
C ASN A 177 -9.74 2.79 -10.56
N PHE A 178 -10.50 3.60 -9.83
CA PHE A 178 -11.60 4.39 -10.41
C PHE A 178 -11.09 5.51 -11.31
N SER A 179 -10.04 6.24 -10.90
CA SER A 179 -9.50 7.37 -11.66
C SER A 179 -8.97 6.93 -13.02
N LEU A 180 -8.29 5.80 -13.07
CA LEU A 180 -7.69 5.21 -14.26
C LEU A 180 -8.65 4.27 -15.00
N ARG A 181 -9.80 3.94 -14.42
CA ARG A 181 -10.77 2.97 -14.96
C ARG A 181 -10.16 1.58 -15.15
N SER A 182 -9.24 1.21 -14.28
CA SER A 182 -8.49 -0.06 -14.38
C SER A 182 -9.27 -1.26 -13.87
N GLY A 183 -10.15 -1.10 -12.89
CA GLY A 183 -10.98 -2.18 -12.38
C GLY A 183 -11.64 -1.85 -11.05
N VAL A 184 -12.36 -2.82 -10.49
CA VAL A 184 -12.97 -2.76 -9.15
C VAL A 184 -12.63 -4.04 -8.41
N LEU A 185 -11.75 -3.96 -7.43
CA LEU A 185 -11.40 -5.12 -6.61
C LEU A 185 -12.60 -5.62 -5.82
N ASN A 186 -12.92 -6.90 -5.93
CA ASN A 186 -13.93 -7.55 -5.09
C ASN A 186 -13.31 -7.91 -3.73
N VAL A 187 -13.35 -6.96 -2.78
CA VAL A 187 -12.78 -7.12 -1.44
C VAL A 187 -13.42 -8.29 -0.69
N ARG A 188 -14.74 -8.54 -0.83
CA ARG A 188 -15.40 -9.71 -0.21
C ARG A 188 -14.75 -10.99 -0.66
N LYS A 189 -14.58 -11.17 -1.96
CA LYS A 189 -13.95 -12.37 -2.54
C LYS A 189 -12.51 -12.56 -2.02
N VAL A 190 -11.73 -11.49 -1.90
CA VAL A 190 -10.38 -11.53 -1.35
C VAL A 190 -10.39 -12.02 0.10
N LEU A 191 -11.27 -11.47 0.95
CA LEU A 191 -11.40 -11.85 2.36
C LEU A 191 -11.90 -13.29 2.54
N GLU A 192 -12.83 -13.76 1.70
CA GLU A 192 -13.32 -15.14 1.68
C GLU A 192 -12.21 -16.17 1.39
N HIS A 193 -11.18 -15.77 0.64
CA HIS A 193 -10.00 -16.59 0.38
C HIS A 193 -8.92 -16.46 1.47
N ASN A 194 -9.19 -15.74 2.57
CA ASN A 194 -8.23 -15.47 3.65
C ASN A 194 -6.92 -14.80 3.16
N VAL A 195 -6.98 -13.98 2.13
CA VAL A 195 -5.86 -13.18 1.66
C VAL A 195 -5.76 -11.93 2.51
N LYS A 196 -4.57 -11.63 3.00
CA LYS A 196 -4.28 -10.40 3.76
C LYS A 196 -4.52 -9.18 2.86
N LEU A 197 -5.18 -8.16 3.41
CA LEU A 197 -5.59 -6.99 2.64
C LEU A 197 -5.42 -5.71 3.46
N GLY A 198 -4.74 -4.74 2.90
CA GLY A 198 -4.65 -3.37 3.38
C GLY A 198 -5.14 -2.37 2.32
N LEU A 199 -5.19 -1.09 2.69
CA LEU A 199 -5.53 -0.01 1.76
C LEU A 199 -4.30 0.78 1.34
N GLY A 200 -4.29 1.23 0.08
CA GLY A 200 -3.31 2.15 -0.47
C GLY A 200 -3.96 3.38 -1.10
N THR A 201 -3.24 4.49 -1.14
CA THR A 201 -3.66 5.69 -1.83
C THR A 201 -3.26 5.70 -3.30
N ASP A 202 -2.16 5.01 -3.60
CA ASP A 202 -1.52 5.01 -4.92
C ASP A 202 -1.35 6.42 -5.49
N VAL A 203 -0.97 7.39 -4.64
CA VAL A 203 -0.72 8.77 -5.09
C VAL A 203 0.66 8.83 -5.79
N ALA A 204 0.75 9.24 -7.08
CA ALA A 204 -0.25 9.99 -7.82
C ALA A 204 -0.90 9.24 -9.00
N GLY A 205 -1.05 7.92 -8.99
CA GLY A 205 -2.04 7.21 -9.82
C GLY A 205 -3.45 7.54 -9.30
N GLY A 206 -3.67 7.49 -7.99
CA GLY A 206 -4.81 8.13 -7.32
C GLY A 206 -4.55 9.62 -7.05
N TYR A 207 -5.59 10.45 -7.09
CA TYR A 207 -5.47 11.90 -6.90
C TYR A 207 -5.34 12.35 -5.44
N SER A 208 -5.60 11.47 -4.47
CA SER A 208 -5.66 11.81 -3.04
C SER A 208 -4.61 11.06 -2.22
N ALA A 209 -3.89 11.78 -1.36
CA ALA A 209 -2.97 11.20 -0.37
C ALA A 209 -3.67 10.79 0.94
N SER A 210 -4.99 10.88 1.02
CA SER A 210 -5.76 10.69 2.24
C SER A 210 -6.22 9.25 2.42
N MET A 211 -5.86 8.63 3.55
CA MET A 211 -6.39 7.31 3.92
C MET A 211 -7.88 7.37 4.27
N LEU A 212 -8.41 8.51 4.73
CA LEU A 212 -9.85 8.71 4.88
C LEU A 212 -10.57 8.66 3.53
N ASP A 213 -9.95 9.19 2.47
CA ASP A 213 -10.46 9.06 1.12
C ASP A 213 -10.38 7.61 0.60
N ALA A 214 -9.29 6.90 0.89
CA ALA A 214 -9.16 5.48 0.54
C ALA A 214 -10.28 4.64 1.19
N ILE A 215 -10.61 4.88 2.47
CA ILE A 215 -11.75 4.22 3.16
C ILE A 215 -13.06 4.52 2.42
N ARG A 216 -13.34 5.79 2.08
CA ARG A 216 -14.55 6.19 1.34
C ARG A 216 -14.63 5.50 -0.02
N LYS A 217 -13.52 5.47 -0.76
CA LYS A 217 -13.48 4.83 -2.08
C LYS A 217 -13.62 3.32 -1.99
N THR A 218 -13.10 2.68 -0.94
CA THR A 218 -13.34 1.26 -0.64
C THR A 218 -14.83 0.98 -0.44
N MET A 219 -15.53 1.83 0.32
CA MET A 219 -16.98 1.72 0.49
C MET A 219 -17.72 1.91 -0.83
N MET A 220 -17.33 2.90 -1.65
CA MET A 220 -17.94 3.14 -2.97
C MET A 220 -17.69 1.96 -3.92
N ALA A 221 -16.48 1.39 -3.94
CA ALA A 221 -16.16 0.21 -4.73
C ALA A 221 -17.03 -0.99 -4.34
N SER A 222 -17.14 -1.25 -3.04
CA SER A 222 -17.96 -2.32 -2.51
C SER A 222 -19.46 -2.12 -2.82
N ASN A 223 -19.98 -0.91 -2.66
CA ASN A 223 -21.37 -0.57 -2.99
C ASN A 223 -21.63 -0.70 -4.50
N SER A 224 -20.66 -0.34 -5.35
CA SER A 224 -20.77 -0.52 -6.81
C SER A 224 -20.97 -2.00 -7.18
N LEU A 225 -20.20 -2.90 -6.56
CA LEU A 225 -20.36 -4.35 -6.79
C LEU A 225 -21.71 -4.87 -6.29
N GLN A 226 -22.22 -4.36 -5.18
CA GLN A 226 -23.54 -4.74 -4.67
C GLN A 226 -24.67 -4.19 -5.57
N ILE A 227 -24.60 -2.94 -6.00
CA ILE A 227 -25.56 -2.33 -6.93
C ILE A 227 -25.65 -3.14 -8.24
N ASN A 228 -24.50 -3.58 -8.74
CA ASN A 228 -24.41 -4.40 -9.96
C ASN A 228 -24.66 -5.89 -9.71
N LYS A 229 -25.09 -6.28 -8.50
CA LYS A 229 -25.42 -7.67 -8.12
C LYS A 229 -24.27 -8.65 -8.28
N VAL A 230 -23.04 -8.20 -8.18
CA VAL A 230 -21.83 -9.05 -8.13
C VAL A 230 -21.68 -9.65 -6.73
N ASN A 231 -21.94 -8.84 -5.69
CA ASN A 231 -21.98 -9.27 -4.30
C ASN A 231 -23.37 -9.10 -3.71
N GLU A 232 -23.76 -10.00 -2.79
CA GLU A 232 -25.02 -9.89 -2.05
C GLU A 232 -24.94 -8.78 -0.99
N THR A 233 -23.78 -8.63 -0.35
CA THR A 233 -23.56 -7.63 0.72
C THR A 233 -22.34 -6.78 0.44
N GLY A 234 -22.44 -5.48 0.74
CA GLY A 234 -21.33 -4.56 0.73
C GLY A 234 -20.46 -4.68 2.00
N LEU A 235 -19.35 -3.95 2.02
CA LEU A 235 -18.54 -3.78 3.23
C LEU A 235 -19.23 -2.81 4.21
N THR A 236 -19.03 -3.04 5.51
CA THR A 236 -19.36 -2.06 6.53
C THR A 236 -18.22 -1.04 6.66
N LEU A 237 -18.51 0.10 7.27
CA LEU A 237 -17.50 1.14 7.50
C LEU A 237 -16.41 0.65 8.47
N GLU A 238 -16.78 -0.17 9.45
CA GLU A 238 -15.87 -0.79 10.40
C GLU A 238 -14.87 -1.70 9.69
N GLU A 239 -15.34 -2.54 8.76
CA GLU A 239 -14.48 -3.40 7.94
C GLU A 239 -13.51 -2.55 7.10
N ALA A 240 -14.01 -1.53 6.40
CA ALA A 240 -13.15 -0.65 5.59
C ALA A 240 -12.13 0.11 6.46
N PHE A 241 -12.50 0.49 7.68
CA PHE A 241 -11.58 1.10 8.64
C PHE A 241 -10.54 0.11 9.15
N GLN A 242 -10.94 -1.13 9.42
CA GLN A 242 -10.02 -2.19 9.82
C GLN A 242 -8.97 -2.44 8.74
N LEU A 243 -9.35 -2.44 7.45
CA LEU A 243 -8.40 -2.57 6.34
C LEU A 243 -7.37 -1.43 6.30
N ALA A 244 -7.76 -0.22 6.70
CA ALA A 244 -6.87 0.95 6.76
C ALA A 244 -5.95 0.97 7.99
N THR A 245 -6.16 0.09 8.96
CA THR A 245 -5.43 0.03 10.24
C THR A 245 -4.79 -1.34 10.44
N LEU A 246 -5.46 -2.25 11.13
CA LEU A 246 -4.95 -3.59 11.42
C LEU A 246 -4.69 -4.40 10.13
N GLY A 247 -5.56 -4.29 9.11
CA GLY A 247 -5.36 -4.97 7.83
C GLY A 247 -4.08 -4.52 7.13
N GLY A 248 -3.77 -3.22 7.15
CA GLY A 248 -2.51 -2.69 6.62
C GLY A 248 -1.29 -3.22 7.36
N SER A 249 -1.33 -3.31 8.68
CA SER A 249 -0.24 -3.88 9.47
C SER A 249 -0.07 -5.39 9.22
N GLN A 250 -1.16 -6.14 9.11
CA GLN A 250 -1.14 -7.57 8.75
C GLN A 250 -0.56 -7.81 7.35
N ALA A 251 -0.89 -6.94 6.41
CA ALA A 251 -0.34 -7.00 5.06
C ALA A 251 1.18 -6.85 5.02
N LEU A 252 1.74 -6.12 5.98
CA LEU A 252 3.19 -5.87 6.11
C LEU A 252 3.87 -6.76 7.14
N GLY A 253 3.14 -7.68 7.82
CA GLY A 253 3.69 -8.50 8.90
C GLY A 253 4.12 -7.67 10.10
N LEU A 254 3.42 -6.58 10.39
CA LEU A 254 3.68 -5.65 11.50
C LEU A 254 2.56 -5.66 12.55
N ASP A 255 1.63 -6.59 12.48
CA ASP A 255 0.46 -6.64 13.34
C ASP A 255 0.77 -6.96 14.81
N ASP A 256 1.93 -7.52 15.10
CA ASP A 256 2.46 -7.64 16.47
C ASP A 256 3.05 -6.31 16.99
N VAL A 257 3.32 -5.34 16.11
CA VAL A 257 4.00 -4.08 16.43
C VAL A 257 3.04 -2.89 16.42
N ILE A 258 2.13 -2.83 15.45
CA ILE A 258 1.20 -1.71 15.21
C ILE A 258 -0.15 -2.21 14.69
N GLY A 259 -1.08 -1.30 14.41
CA GLY A 259 -2.35 -1.56 13.71
C GLY A 259 -3.57 -1.44 14.60
N ASN A 260 -3.42 -1.59 15.90
CA ASN A 260 -4.46 -1.38 16.91
C ASN A 260 -3.85 -0.93 18.25
N PHE A 261 -4.70 -0.64 19.23
CA PHE A 261 -4.28 -0.27 20.58
C PHE A 261 -4.28 -1.50 21.49
N GLU A 262 -3.12 -2.15 21.58
CA GLU A 262 -2.86 -3.26 22.50
C GLU A 262 -1.63 -2.98 23.35
N VAL A 263 -1.62 -3.47 24.59
CA VAL A 263 -0.46 -3.34 25.49
C VAL A 263 0.74 -4.08 24.89
N GLY A 264 1.86 -3.36 24.77
CA GLY A 264 3.10 -3.90 24.20
C GLY A 264 3.35 -3.48 22.75
N LYS A 265 2.34 -2.98 22.02
CA LYS A 265 2.52 -2.41 20.68
C LYS A 265 3.01 -0.96 20.73
N GLU A 266 3.64 -0.53 19.64
CA GLU A 266 4.01 0.87 19.45
C GLU A 266 2.75 1.74 19.26
N PHE A 267 2.80 2.94 19.80
CA PHE A 267 1.68 3.89 19.74
C PHE A 267 1.72 4.67 18.42
N ASP A 268 1.08 4.13 17.41
CA ASP A 268 0.75 4.82 16.17
C ASP A 268 -0.70 5.29 16.26
N ALA A 269 -0.92 6.60 16.30
CA ALA A 269 -2.24 7.16 16.61
C ALA A 269 -2.51 8.49 15.92
N LEU A 270 -3.79 8.77 15.70
CA LEU A 270 -4.28 10.05 15.20
C LEU A 270 -5.19 10.70 16.25
N LEU A 271 -4.96 11.99 16.54
CA LEU A 271 -5.91 12.80 17.28
C LEU A 271 -6.80 13.54 16.27
N ILE A 272 -8.09 13.18 16.26
CA ILE A 272 -9.07 13.76 15.36
C ILE A 272 -9.84 14.87 16.08
N ASN A 273 -9.67 16.11 15.64
CA ASN A 273 -10.46 17.26 16.11
C ASN A 273 -11.67 17.48 15.18
N THR A 274 -12.81 17.16 15.67
CA THR A 274 -14.07 17.27 14.93
C THR A 274 -14.66 18.68 14.95
N LYS A 275 -14.15 19.54 15.83
CA LYS A 275 -14.52 20.95 15.98
C LYS A 275 -13.39 21.87 15.50
N ALA A 276 -12.54 21.39 14.57
CA ALA A 276 -11.54 22.24 13.93
C ALA A 276 -12.25 23.42 13.25
N SER A 277 -11.71 24.63 13.38
CA SER A 277 -12.33 25.86 12.90
C SER A 277 -12.52 25.91 11.38
N ASP A 278 -11.71 25.14 10.66
CA ASP A 278 -11.70 24.99 9.20
C ASP A 278 -12.21 23.62 8.73
N SER A 279 -12.95 22.92 9.63
CA SER A 279 -13.56 21.61 9.32
C SER A 279 -14.43 21.68 8.07
N PRO A 280 -14.42 20.65 7.20
CA PRO A 280 -15.27 20.62 6.00
C PRO A 280 -16.74 20.31 6.33
N PHE A 281 -17.10 20.14 7.59
CA PHE A 281 -18.46 19.86 8.03
C PHE A 281 -18.75 20.50 9.39
N ASP A 282 -20.02 20.80 9.64
CA ASP A 282 -20.51 21.28 10.93
C ASP A 282 -21.05 20.14 11.79
N LEU A 283 -20.84 20.24 13.12
CA LEU A 283 -21.43 19.33 14.08
C LEU A 283 -22.55 20.09 14.83
N PHE A 284 -23.74 19.55 14.75
CA PHE A 284 -24.81 19.93 15.63
C PHE A 284 -24.62 19.28 17.01
N SER A 285 -24.93 20.00 18.10
CA SER A 285 -24.71 19.51 19.46
C SER A 285 -25.40 18.16 19.69
N ALA A 286 -24.64 17.22 20.21
CA ALA A 286 -25.18 15.93 20.60
C ALA A 286 -24.49 15.46 21.87
N ASP A 287 -25.26 15.28 22.91
CA ASP A 287 -24.80 14.87 24.22
C ASP A 287 -24.83 13.33 24.44
N ASP A 288 -25.29 12.55 23.43
CA ASP A 288 -25.45 11.11 23.54
C ASP A 288 -24.33 10.30 22.88
N PHE A 289 -23.90 9.22 23.55
CA PHE A 289 -22.87 8.28 23.07
C PHE A 289 -23.19 7.70 21.67
N GLU A 290 -24.46 7.44 21.36
CA GLU A 290 -24.92 6.99 20.03
C GLU A 290 -24.64 8.06 18.96
N VAL A 291 -24.78 9.31 19.30
CA VAL A 291 -24.46 10.42 18.38
C VAL A 291 -22.95 10.59 18.25
N ILE A 292 -22.17 10.30 19.29
CA ILE A 292 -20.70 10.24 19.19
C ILE A 292 -20.29 9.09 18.26
N ARG A 293 -20.92 7.91 18.37
CA ARG A 293 -20.68 6.78 17.47
C ARG A 293 -21.09 7.10 16.03
N THR A 294 -22.30 7.61 15.82
CA THR A 294 -22.78 8.08 14.51
C THR A 294 -21.94 9.25 14.02
N GLY A 295 -21.55 10.17 14.89
CA GLY A 295 -20.62 11.25 14.60
C GLY A 295 -19.23 10.77 14.20
N LEU A 296 -18.68 9.73 14.83
CA LEU A 296 -17.44 9.08 14.40
C LEU A 296 -17.57 8.47 13.00
N MET A 297 -18.71 7.86 12.67
CA MET A 297 -18.99 7.36 11.32
C MET A 297 -19.09 8.49 10.29
N ILE A 298 -19.85 9.56 10.61
CA ILE A 298 -19.95 10.74 9.75
C ILE A 298 -18.60 11.42 9.56
N LYS A 299 -17.77 11.50 10.61
CA LYS A 299 -16.42 12.09 10.56
C LYS A 299 -15.46 11.31 9.69
N LYS A 300 -15.47 9.97 9.77
CA LYS A 300 -14.69 9.11 8.88
C LYS A 300 -15.09 9.28 7.42
N LEU A 301 -16.38 9.60 7.16
CA LEU A 301 -16.92 9.80 5.82
C LEU A 301 -16.84 11.25 5.33
N MET A 302 -16.78 12.27 6.20
CA MET A 302 -16.84 13.68 5.81
C MET A 302 -15.55 14.46 6.16
N GLY A 303 -14.76 13.98 7.13
CA GLY A 303 -13.54 14.65 7.56
C GLY A 303 -12.40 14.54 6.54
N ASP A 304 -11.42 15.43 6.68
CA ASP A 304 -10.17 15.40 5.90
C ASP A 304 -8.96 15.75 6.79
N ASP A 305 -7.84 16.11 6.18
CA ASP A 305 -6.59 16.41 6.89
C ASP A 305 -6.71 17.63 7.83
N ARG A 306 -7.72 18.51 7.68
CA ARG A 306 -8.01 19.63 8.62
C ARG A 306 -8.46 19.13 9.98
N ASN A 307 -9.10 17.96 10.00
CA ASN A 307 -9.56 17.31 11.23
C ASN A 307 -8.48 16.49 11.95
N ILE A 308 -7.35 16.20 11.28
CA ILE A 308 -6.22 15.49 11.89
C ILE A 308 -5.31 16.51 12.56
N SER A 309 -5.47 16.70 13.87
CA SER A 309 -4.71 17.70 14.64
C SER A 309 -3.35 17.19 15.05
N GLU A 310 -3.23 15.90 15.38
CA GLU A 310 -1.96 15.29 15.78
C GLU A 310 -1.81 13.90 15.17
N VAL A 311 -0.57 13.55 14.84
CA VAL A 311 -0.17 12.20 14.40
C VAL A 311 1.00 11.75 15.25
N TYR A 312 0.91 10.53 15.73
CA TYR A 312 1.95 9.87 16.52
C TYR A 312 2.46 8.64 15.75
N VAL A 313 3.78 8.45 15.73
CA VAL A 313 4.46 7.27 15.19
C VAL A 313 5.41 6.76 16.27
N ALA A 314 5.22 5.53 16.70
CA ALA A 314 5.99 4.91 17.79
C ALA A 314 6.03 5.80 19.05
N GLY A 315 4.89 6.40 19.40
CA GLY A 315 4.74 7.30 20.56
C GLY A 315 5.31 8.71 20.38
N LYS A 316 5.98 9.00 19.26
CA LYS A 316 6.50 10.33 18.97
C LYS A 316 5.49 11.14 18.16
N GLN A 317 5.16 12.35 18.62
CA GLN A 317 4.34 13.28 17.84
C GLN A 317 5.12 13.76 16.61
N VAL A 318 4.59 13.52 15.41
CA VAL A 318 5.17 13.90 14.12
C VAL A 318 4.36 14.96 13.38
N VAL A 319 3.10 15.16 13.79
CA VAL A 319 2.26 16.29 13.35
C VAL A 319 1.64 16.90 14.61
N PRO A 320 1.62 18.24 14.74
CA PRO A 320 2.18 19.26 13.85
C PRO A 320 3.69 19.16 13.66
N PHE A 321 4.15 19.55 12.47
CA PHE A 321 5.58 19.49 12.17
C PHE A 321 6.34 20.51 13.00
N SER A 322 7.49 20.12 13.56
CA SER A 322 8.39 21.06 14.22
C SER A 322 8.98 22.05 13.21
N SER A 323 9.30 23.26 13.67
CA SER A 323 9.89 24.32 12.83
C SER A 323 11.25 23.94 12.26
N SER A 324 11.86 22.86 12.75
CA SER A 324 13.19 22.37 12.38
C SER A 324 13.19 21.24 11.33
N VAL A 325 12.01 20.86 10.81
CA VAL A 325 11.87 19.80 9.80
C VAL A 325 11.29 20.32 8.49
#